data_726611bc10a999db14b2d6abc3b214f1
#
_entry.id   726611bc10a999db14b2d6abc3b214f1
#
_cell.length_a   1.000
_cell.length_b   1.000
_cell.length_c   1.000
_cell.angle_alpha   90.00
_cell.angle_beta   90.00
_cell.angle_gamma   90.00
#
_symmetry.space_group_name_H-M   'P 1'
#
loop_
_entity.id
_entity.type
_entity.pdbx_description
1 polymer ?
#
loop_
_entity_poly.entity_id
_entity_poly.type
_entity_poly.pdbx_seq_one_letter_code
_entity_poly.pdbx_strand_id
1 'polypeptide(L)'
;IKAAKNNNKIINVLHSKLNILQTFVNTSQELFKLTKDLFKHDDVDIFDKSLDNDLFKNDPKLLSNKGKILVTYRHIENNENHIEKYKTYFNYIGEIDSYISIVSLVKEFNDKDLNICYTRYETNLNPTIKLKDLWHPYLAKNKNHNEIQSNSINIGGDEPNNIILTGPNAGGKSTFIKAISLSMLFSQTFGISFSKEAYITPMSLINTYLNIPDCKNKESL
;
A
#
# COMPACT_ATOMS: atom_id res chain seq x y z
N ILE A 1 23.08 -40.61 -18.43
CA ILE A 1 21.61 -40.64 -18.15
C ILE A 1 21.26 -39.71 -16.98
N LYS A 2 21.98 -39.70 -15.87
CA LYS A 2 21.72 -38.83 -14.70
C LYS A 2 21.90 -37.34 -15.03
N ALA A 3 22.94 -36.97 -15.78
CA ALA A 3 23.19 -35.60 -16.23
C ALA A 3 22.10 -35.07 -17.19
N ALA A 4 21.66 -35.93 -18.13
CA ALA A 4 20.59 -35.56 -19.08
C ALA A 4 19.22 -35.34 -18.38
N LYS A 5 18.90 -36.13 -17.33
CA LYS A 5 17.70 -35.92 -16.50
C LYS A 5 17.77 -34.62 -15.73
N ASN A 6 18.91 -34.25 -15.16
CA ASN A 6 19.11 -32.98 -14.47
C ASN A 6 18.97 -31.77 -15.41
N ASN A 7 19.55 -31.86 -16.60
CA ASN A 7 19.43 -30.77 -17.61
C ASN A 7 17.96 -30.56 -18.05
N ASN A 8 17.19 -31.64 -18.22
CA ASN A 8 15.76 -31.49 -18.54
C ASN A 8 14.97 -30.85 -17.39
N LYS A 9 15.30 -31.19 -16.14
CA LYS A 9 14.67 -30.57 -14.98
C LYS A 9 14.94 -29.07 -14.91
N ILE A 10 16.19 -28.65 -15.13
CA ILE A 10 16.59 -27.25 -15.18
C ILE A 10 15.82 -26.50 -16.29
N ILE A 11 15.82 -27.06 -17.52
CA ILE A 11 15.11 -26.45 -18.65
C ILE A 11 13.61 -26.31 -18.37
N ASN A 12 12.97 -27.28 -17.75
CA ASN A 12 11.56 -27.19 -17.41
C ASN A 12 11.29 -26.08 -16.37
N VAL A 13 12.19 -25.90 -15.40
CA VAL A 13 12.09 -24.79 -14.42
C VAL A 13 12.26 -23.43 -15.12
N LEU A 14 13.23 -23.28 -16.03
CA LEU A 14 13.43 -22.06 -16.77
C LEU A 14 12.26 -21.75 -17.70
N HIS A 15 11.73 -22.76 -18.38
CA HIS A 15 10.52 -22.63 -19.20
C HIS A 15 9.33 -22.14 -18.39
N SER A 16 9.09 -22.73 -17.20
CA SER A 16 8.02 -22.28 -16.29
C SER A 16 8.19 -20.82 -15.86
N LYS A 17 9.41 -20.42 -15.49
CA LYS A 17 9.71 -19.03 -15.12
C LYS A 17 9.47 -18.05 -16.26
N LEU A 18 9.91 -18.37 -17.48
CA LEU A 18 9.71 -17.54 -18.67
C LEU A 18 8.22 -17.43 -19.03
N ASN A 19 7.45 -18.50 -18.91
CA ASN A 19 6.00 -18.47 -19.13
C ASN A 19 5.30 -17.54 -18.14
N ILE A 20 5.67 -17.61 -16.85
CA ILE A 20 5.13 -16.70 -15.81
C ILE A 20 5.45 -15.25 -16.16
N LEU A 21 6.70 -14.97 -16.55
CA LEU A 21 7.13 -13.64 -16.93
C LEU A 21 6.39 -13.12 -18.18
N GLN A 22 6.23 -13.96 -19.20
CA GLN A 22 5.48 -13.61 -20.41
C GLN A 22 4.01 -13.31 -20.08
N THR A 23 3.37 -14.15 -19.26
CA THR A 23 1.99 -13.91 -18.80
C THR A 23 1.91 -12.59 -18.03
N PHE A 24 2.85 -12.34 -17.13
CA PHE A 24 2.91 -11.09 -16.36
C PHE A 24 3.00 -9.86 -17.30
N VAL A 25 3.91 -9.88 -18.28
CA VAL A 25 4.06 -8.77 -19.23
C VAL A 25 2.78 -8.56 -20.04
N ASN A 26 2.19 -9.62 -20.59
CA ASN A 26 0.96 -9.52 -21.37
C ASN A 26 -0.20 -8.95 -20.55
N THR A 27 -0.41 -9.47 -19.33
CA THR A 27 -1.48 -8.98 -18.42
C THR A 27 -1.23 -7.52 -18.02
N SER A 28 0.03 -7.13 -17.78
CA SER A 28 0.39 -5.74 -17.49
C SER A 28 0.07 -4.81 -18.63
N GLN A 29 0.32 -5.23 -19.87
CA GLN A 29 0.00 -4.48 -21.08
C GLN A 29 -1.51 -4.29 -21.25
N GLU A 30 -2.31 -5.34 -20.99
CA GLU A 30 -3.77 -5.25 -21.03
C GLU A 30 -4.29 -4.30 -19.95
N LEU A 31 -3.78 -4.43 -18.71
CA LEU A 31 -4.14 -3.54 -17.60
C LEU A 31 -3.80 -2.09 -17.94
N PHE A 32 -2.62 -1.83 -18.46
CA PHE A 32 -2.21 -0.48 -18.88
C PHE A 32 -3.17 0.11 -19.91
N LYS A 33 -3.54 -0.65 -20.95
CA LYS A 33 -4.49 -0.19 -21.97
C LYS A 33 -5.85 0.20 -21.38
N LEU A 34 -6.30 -0.51 -20.33
CA LEU A 34 -7.57 -0.25 -19.66
C LEU A 34 -7.50 0.95 -18.71
N THR A 35 -6.34 1.25 -18.16
CA THR A 35 -6.19 2.20 -17.04
C THR A 35 -5.43 3.47 -17.41
N LYS A 36 -4.77 3.55 -18.56
CA LYS A 36 -3.98 4.70 -18.99
C LYS A 36 -4.75 6.02 -19.00
N ASP A 37 -6.05 5.98 -19.29
CA ASP A 37 -6.91 7.17 -19.33
C ASP A 37 -7.41 7.59 -17.93
N LEU A 38 -7.30 6.71 -16.93
CA LEU A 38 -7.70 6.96 -15.54
C LEU A 38 -6.58 7.63 -14.74
N PHE A 39 -5.33 7.33 -15.08
CA PHE A 39 -4.16 7.82 -14.36
C PHE A 39 -3.35 8.75 -15.28
N LYS A 40 -3.26 10.03 -14.91
CA LYS A 40 -2.34 10.98 -15.56
C LYS A 40 -0.96 10.76 -14.96
N HIS A 41 -0.17 9.88 -15.57
CA HIS A 41 1.21 9.65 -15.17
C HIS A 41 2.18 10.33 -16.13
N ASP A 42 3.16 11.03 -15.56
CA ASP A 42 4.31 11.54 -16.31
C ASP A 42 5.15 10.39 -16.90
N ASP A 43 5.00 9.17 -16.36
CA ASP A 43 5.67 7.95 -16.79
C ASP A 43 4.91 7.16 -17.88
N VAL A 44 3.75 7.61 -18.35
CA VAL A 44 2.96 6.92 -19.39
C VAL A 44 3.79 6.71 -20.67
N ASP A 45 4.56 7.72 -21.05
CA ASP A 45 5.45 7.65 -22.23
C ASP A 45 6.59 6.65 -22.03
N ILE A 46 7.12 6.53 -20.82
CA ILE A 46 8.18 5.56 -20.47
C ILE A 46 7.60 4.15 -20.50
N PHE A 47 6.39 4.00 -19.97
CA PHE A 47 5.68 2.73 -19.94
C PHE A 47 5.29 2.27 -21.36
N ASP A 48 4.74 3.16 -22.18
CA ASP A 48 4.36 2.87 -23.58
C ASP A 48 5.58 2.46 -24.43
N LYS A 49 6.72 3.14 -24.26
CA LYS A 49 7.99 2.77 -24.88
C LYS A 49 8.57 1.46 -24.35
N SER A 50 8.32 1.13 -23.08
CA SER A 50 8.78 -0.13 -22.47
C SER A 50 7.97 -1.35 -22.93
N LEU A 51 6.73 -1.11 -23.40
CA LEU A 51 5.85 -2.14 -23.97
C LEU A 51 6.39 -2.77 -25.26
N ASP A 52 7.30 -2.08 -25.95
CA ASP A 52 7.92 -2.55 -27.19
C ASP A 52 9.02 -3.60 -26.89
N ASN A 53 8.63 -4.63 -26.17
CA ASN A 53 9.55 -5.66 -25.72
C ASN A 53 9.72 -6.74 -26.78
N ASP A 54 10.77 -6.60 -27.62
CA ASP A 54 11.08 -7.54 -28.70
C ASP A 54 11.31 -8.98 -28.23
N LEU A 55 11.58 -9.18 -26.92
CA LEU A 55 11.82 -10.50 -26.33
C LEU A 55 10.62 -11.45 -26.41
N PHE A 56 9.40 -10.90 -26.33
CA PHE A 56 8.16 -11.68 -26.34
C PHE A 56 7.25 -11.34 -27.52
N LYS A 57 7.70 -10.50 -28.46
CA LYS A 57 6.94 -10.19 -29.67
C LYS A 57 6.68 -11.45 -30.49
N ASN A 58 5.44 -11.90 -30.40
CA ASN A 58 4.74 -12.71 -31.42
C ASN A 58 5.38 -14.00 -31.94
N ASP A 59 6.35 -14.62 -31.26
CA ASP A 59 6.77 -15.98 -31.64
C ASP A 59 6.21 -17.00 -30.62
N PRO A 60 5.03 -17.61 -30.91
CA PRO A 60 4.45 -18.64 -30.03
C PRO A 60 5.37 -19.87 -29.92
N LYS A 61 6.42 -19.97 -30.77
CA LYS A 61 7.43 -21.02 -30.72
C LYS A 61 8.68 -20.64 -29.97
N LEU A 62 8.76 -19.41 -29.42
CA LEU A 62 9.95 -18.93 -28.72
C LEU A 62 10.35 -19.87 -27.58
N LEU A 63 9.38 -20.40 -26.85
CA LEU A 63 9.60 -21.30 -25.70
C LEU A 63 9.46 -22.79 -26.07
N SER A 64 9.31 -23.15 -27.34
CA SER A 64 9.15 -24.55 -27.77
C SER A 64 10.49 -25.29 -27.89
N ASN A 65 11.61 -24.57 -27.95
CA ASN A 65 12.94 -25.13 -28.18
C ASN A 65 13.85 -24.87 -26.98
N LYS A 66 14.52 -25.93 -26.48
CA LYS A 66 15.43 -25.86 -25.33
C LYS A 66 16.56 -24.84 -25.50
N GLY A 67 17.10 -24.70 -26.70
CA GLY A 67 18.14 -23.73 -27.01
C GLY A 67 17.61 -22.28 -26.93
N LYS A 68 16.43 -22.02 -27.46
CA LYS A 68 15.78 -20.72 -27.37
C LYS A 68 15.47 -20.33 -25.92
N ILE A 69 14.98 -21.26 -25.10
CA ILE A 69 14.73 -21.04 -23.66
C ILE A 69 15.99 -20.55 -22.95
N LEU A 70 17.11 -21.23 -23.16
CA LEU A 70 18.39 -20.88 -22.54
C LEU A 70 18.90 -19.51 -23.01
N VAL A 71 18.82 -19.22 -24.31
CA VAL A 71 19.24 -17.95 -24.90
C VAL A 71 18.38 -16.81 -24.35
N THR A 72 17.06 -16.97 -24.35
CA THR A 72 16.12 -15.96 -23.85
C THR A 72 16.37 -15.69 -22.37
N TYR A 73 16.50 -16.72 -21.56
CA TYR A 73 16.78 -16.56 -20.13
C TYR A 73 18.09 -15.81 -19.88
N ARG A 74 19.17 -16.20 -20.56
CA ARG A 74 20.47 -15.54 -20.46
C ARG A 74 20.43 -14.09 -20.92
N HIS A 75 19.63 -13.79 -21.96
CA HIS A 75 19.48 -12.45 -22.46
C HIS A 75 18.75 -11.55 -21.45
N ILE A 76 17.72 -12.07 -20.79
CA ILE A 76 17.01 -11.36 -19.73
C ILE A 76 17.92 -11.12 -18.51
N GLU A 77 18.63 -12.16 -18.08
CA GLU A 77 19.47 -12.11 -16.87
C GLU A 77 20.67 -11.15 -17.02
N ASN A 78 21.24 -11.06 -18.21
CA ASN A 78 22.44 -10.24 -18.46
C ASN A 78 22.14 -8.82 -18.96
N ASN A 79 20.88 -8.45 -19.11
CA ASN A 79 20.51 -7.13 -19.63
C ASN A 79 19.83 -6.28 -18.56
N GLU A 80 20.60 -5.37 -17.95
CA GLU A 80 20.10 -4.45 -16.91
C GLU A 80 18.89 -3.62 -17.37
N ASN A 81 18.82 -3.26 -18.66
CA ASN A 81 17.68 -2.53 -19.21
C ASN A 81 16.36 -3.31 -19.10
N HIS A 82 16.40 -4.65 -19.15
CA HIS A 82 15.20 -5.45 -18.96
C HIS A 82 14.74 -5.45 -17.50
N ILE A 83 15.68 -5.46 -16.55
CA ILE A 83 15.37 -5.39 -15.11
C ILE A 83 14.66 -4.08 -14.81
N GLU A 84 15.17 -2.95 -15.32
CA GLU A 84 14.53 -1.64 -15.14
C GLU A 84 13.13 -1.56 -15.79
N LYS A 85 12.95 -2.14 -16.96
CA LYS A 85 11.62 -2.26 -17.59
C LYS A 85 10.63 -3.03 -16.70
N TYR A 86 11.05 -4.17 -16.13
CA TYR A 86 10.19 -4.93 -15.22
C TYR A 86 9.87 -4.18 -13.94
N LYS A 87 10.80 -3.40 -13.38
CA LYS A 87 10.52 -2.52 -12.24
C LYS A 87 9.40 -1.52 -12.55
N THR A 88 9.41 -0.92 -13.73
CA THR A 88 8.36 -0.01 -14.18
C THR A 88 7.00 -0.69 -14.20
N TYR A 89 6.91 -1.92 -14.73
CA TYR A 89 5.66 -2.71 -14.68
C TYR A 89 5.21 -3.00 -13.25
N PHE A 90 6.12 -3.43 -12.37
CA PHE A 90 5.80 -3.73 -10.96
C PHE A 90 5.32 -2.49 -10.22
N ASN A 91 5.97 -1.34 -10.43
CA ASN A 91 5.58 -0.09 -9.82
C ASN A 91 4.17 0.33 -10.25
N TYR A 92 3.90 0.28 -11.55
CA TYR A 92 2.59 0.63 -12.10
C TYR A 92 1.46 -0.27 -11.55
N ILE A 93 1.67 -1.58 -11.56
CA ILE A 93 0.68 -2.53 -11.02
C ILE A 93 0.51 -2.33 -9.53
N GLY A 94 1.61 -2.13 -8.78
CA GLY A 94 1.58 -1.88 -7.35
C GLY A 94 0.82 -0.62 -6.98
N GLU A 95 0.92 0.41 -7.79
CA GLU A 95 0.17 1.65 -7.61
C GLU A 95 -1.34 1.43 -7.82
N ILE A 96 -1.74 0.76 -8.91
CA ILE A 96 -3.14 0.41 -9.15
C ILE A 96 -3.70 -0.47 -8.03
N ASP A 97 -2.96 -1.50 -7.61
CA ASP A 97 -3.36 -2.38 -6.52
C ASP A 97 -3.55 -1.61 -5.21
N SER A 98 -2.68 -0.64 -4.93
CA SER A 98 -2.80 0.25 -3.78
C SER A 98 -4.09 1.09 -3.83
N TYR A 99 -4.42 1.69 -4.97
CA TYR A 99 -5.66 2.45 -5.13
C TYR A 99 -6.89 1.58 -4.99
N ILE A 100 -6.91 0.40 -5.61
CA ILE A 100 -8.02 -0.56 -5.48
C ILE A 100 -8.20 -0.98 -4.02
N SER A 101 -7.11 -1.24 -3.30
CA SER A 101 -7.13 -1.62 -1.90
C SER A 101 -7.70 -0.51 -1.01
N ILE A 102 -7.30 0.75 -1.25
CA ILE A 102 -7.82 1.92 -0.52
C ILE A 102 -9.31 2.09 -0.77
N VAL A 103 -9.74 2.07 -2.04
CA VAL A 103 -11.16 2.22 -2.40
C VAL A 103 -12.00 1.10 -1.80
N SER A 104 -11.52 -0.13 -1.84
CA SER A 104 -12.18 -1.29 -1.26
C SER A 104 -12.33 -1.16 0.26
N LEU A 105 -11.26 -0.69 0.94
CA LEU A 105 -11.28 -0.43 2.38
C LEU A 105 -12.29 0.65 2.74
N VAL A 106 -12.27 1.79 2.03
CA VAL A 106 -13.23 2.89 2.27
C VAL A 106 -14.66 2.42 2.08
N LYS A 107 -14.93 1.68 1.01
CA LYS A 107 -16.26 1.14 0.73
C LYS A 107 -16.70 0.16 1.81
N GLU A 108 -15.85 -0.81 2.17
CA GLU A 108 -16.18 -1.83 3.18
C GLU A 108 -16.61 -1.22 4.51
N PHE A 109 -15.93 -0.17 4.99
CA PHE A 109 -16.25 0.42 6.28
C PHE A 109 -17.40 1.43 6.19
N ASN A 110 -17.52 2.20 5.11
CA ASN A 110 -18.65 3.11 4.94
C ASN A 110 -19.98 2.35 4.79
N ASP A 111 -19.99 1.19 4.14
CA ASP A 111 -21.15 0.30 4.06
C ASP A 111 -21.58 -0.25 5.46
N LYS A 112 -20.74 -0.13 6.45
CA LYS A 112 -20.96 -0.53 7.85
C LYS A 112 -21.21 0.66 8.80
N ASP A 113 -21.50 1.84 8.27
CA ASP A 113 -21.64 3.09 9.03
C ASP A 113 -20.39 3.51 9.83
N LEU A 114 -19.22 2.96 9.49
CA LEU A 114 -17.93 3.32 10.02
C LEU A 114 -17.23 4.27 9.05
N ASN A 115 -17.29 5.56 9.34
CA ASN A 115 -16.82 6.58 8.42
C ASN A 115 -15.30 6.51 8.20
N ILE A 116 -14.89 6.40 6.95
CA ILE A 116 -13.56 6.74 6.47
C ILE A 116 -13.70 7.93 5.54
N CYS A 117 -12.90 8.96 5.74
CA CYS A 117 -12.90 10.14 4.89
C CYS A 117 -11.54 10.35 4.20
N TYR A 118 -11.56 11.10 3.10
CA TYR A 118 -10.34 11.64 2.52
C TYR A 118 -9.83 12.80 3.38
N THR A 119 -8.53 12.77 3.66
CA THR A 119 -7.89 13.81 4.48
C THR A 119 -7.75 15.10 3.70
N ARG A 120 -8.08 16.22 4.35
CA ARG A 120 -7.80 17.56 3.86
C ARG A 120 -6.52 18.07 4.51
N TYR A 121 -5.59 18.54 3.70
CA TYR A 121 -4.31 19.05 4.18
C TYR A 121 -4.35 20.56 4.30
N GLU A 122 -3.96 21.05 5.47
CA GLU A 122 -3.80 22.46 5.75
C GLU A 122 -2.32 22.85 5.66
N THR A 123 -2.00 23.92 4.98
CA THR A 123 -0.63 24.44 4.83
C THR A 123 -0.33 25.56 5.82
N ASN A 124 -1.06 25.64 6.92
CA ASN A 124 -0.91 26.66 7.94
C ASN A 124 0.45 26.55 8.63
N LEU A 125 1.00 27.68 9.07
CA LEU A 125 2.26 27.77 9.82
C LEU A 125 2.18 27.03 11.18
N ASN A 126 0.98 26.95 11.77
CA ASN A 126 0.76 26.22 13.01
C ASN A 126 0.27 24.80 12.71
N PRO A 127 1.04 23.75 13.11
CA PRO A 127 0.61 22.37 12.95
C PRO A 127 -0.77 22.14 13.56
N THR A 128 -1.64 21.49 12.80
CA THR A 128 -3.04 21.26 13.17
C THR A 128 -3.44 19.82 12.94
N ILE A 129 -4.19 19.24 13.89
CA ILE A 129 -4.87 17.95 13.77
C ILE A 129 -6.32 18.18 14.20
N LYS A 130 -7.26 18.02 13.26
CA LYS A 130 -8.70 18.04 13.55
C LYS A 130 -9.31 16.76 13.00
N LEU A 131 -9.75 15.88 13.88
CA LEU A 131 -10.37 14.59 13.55
C LEU A 131 -11.75 14.54 14.24
N LYS A 132 -12.78 14.40 13.42
CA LYS A 132 -14.17 14.31 13.92
C LYS A 132 -14.67 12.89 13.81
N ASP A 133 -15.30 12.41 14.87
CA ASP A 133 -15.83 11.06 14.98
C ASP A 133 -14.76 9.99 14.61
N LEU A 134 -13.56 10.17 15.15
CA LEU A 134 -12.43 9.26 15.02
C LEU A 134 -12.72 7.93 15.73
N TRP A 135 -12.43 6.82 15.08
CA TRP A 135 -12.59 5.47 15.62
C TRP A 135 -11.35 4.60 15.35
N HIS A 136 -11.21 3.49 16.09
CA HIS A 136 -10.05 2.62 15.98
C HIS A 136 -10.37 1.43 15.06
N PRO A 137 -9.71 1.26 13.88
CA PRO A 137 -10.09 0.26 12.87
C PRO A 137 -9.98 -1.19 13.35
N TYR A 138 -9.07 -1.49 14.27
CA TYR A 138 -8.95 -2.85 14.83
C TYR A 138 -10.19 -3.28 15.62
N LEU A 139 -10.96 -2.36 16.18
CA LEU A 139 -12.18 -2.69 16.92
C LEU A 139 -13.27 -3.22 16.01
N ALA A 140 -13.32 -2.77 14.76
CA ALA A 140 -14.30 -3.22 13.77
C ALA A 140 -14.18 -4.69 13.40
N LYS A 141 -13.02 -5.30 13.66
CA LYS A 141 -12.80 -6.73 13.42
C LYS A 141 -13.43 -7.61 14.51
N ASN A 142 -13.54 -7.11 15.75
CA ASN A 142 -13.85 -7.92 16.92
C ASN A 142 -15.16 -7.49 17.64
N LYS A 143 -15.80 -6.40 17.21
CA LYS A 143 -17.02 -5.87 17.81
C LYS A 143 -18.10 -5.65 16.78
N ASN A 144 -19.36 -5.68 17.22
CA ASN A 144 -20.45 -5.17 16.41
C ASN A 144 -20.23 -3.68 16.18
N HIS A 145 -20.50 -3.18 14.97
CA HIS A 145 -20.21 -1.81 14.58
C HIS A 145 -20.89 -0.79 15.49
N ASN A 146 -22.08 -1.08 15.99
CA ASN A 146 -22.85 -0.25 16.92
C ASN A 146 -22.18 -0.11 18.32
N GLU A 147 -21.17 -0.92 18.63
CA GLU A 147 -20.44 -0.87 19.90
C GLU A 147 -19.14 -0.08 19.80
N ILE A 148 -18.79 0.44 18.62
CA ILE A 148 -17.59 1.21 18.41
C ILE A 148 -17.86 2.66 18.75
N GLN A 149 -17.24 3.13 19.85
CA GLN A 149 -17.32 4.53 20.25
C GLN A 149 -16.33 5.36 19.44
N SER A 150 -16.85 6.39 18.79
CA SER A 150 -16.04 7.42 18.13
C SER A 150 -15.78 8.59 19.06
N ASN A 151 -14.69 9.31 18.81
CA ASN A 151 -14.31 10.51 19.57
C ASN A 151 -13.76 11.57 18.62
N SER A 152 -13.88 12.83 18.98
CA SER A 152 -13.31 13.92 18.21
C SER A 152 -12.13 14.55 18.93
N ILE A 153 -11.16 15.07 18.17
CA ILE A 153 -9.99 15.73 18.73
C ILE A 153 -9.55 16.89 17.84
N ASN A 154 -9.17 18.00 18.50
CA ASN A 154 -8.54 19.15 17.87
C ASN A 154 -7.26 19.49 18.62
N ILE A 155 -6.14 19.59 17.90
CA ILE A 155 -4.82 19.93 18.44
C ILE A 155 -4.16 20.94 17.51
N GLY A 156 -3.58 21.98 18.07
CA GLY A 156 -2.84 23.00 17.32
C GLY A 156 -3.74 23.97 16.54
N GLY A 157 -3.15 24.82 15.70
CA GLY A 157 -3.85 25.94 15.10
C GLY A 157 -4.24 26.98 16.15
N ASP A 158 -5.54 27.21 16.34
CA ASP A 158 -6.10 28.05 17.40
C ASP A 158 -6.37 27.28 18.70
N GLU A 159 -6.21 25.97 18.69
CA GLU A 159 -6.41 25.08 19.84
C GLU A 159 -5.07 24.77 20.57
N PRO A 160 -5.10 24.25 21.80
CA PRO A 160 -3.88 23.87 22.52
C PRO A 160 -3.01 22.86 21.75
N ASN A 161 -1.69 23.05 21.80
CA ASN A 161 -0.73 22.14 21.17
C ASN A 161 -0.52 20.84 21.94
N ASN A 162 -0.98 20.78 23.20
CA ASN A 162 -0.79 19.63 24.08
C ASN A 162 -2.12 19.25 24.73
N ILE A 163 -2.37 17.93 24.81
CA ILE A 163 -3.56 17.38 25.45
C ILE A 163 -3.14 16.38 26.51
N ILE A 164 -3.74 16.48 27.69
CA ILE A 164 -3.62 15.48 28.76
C ILE A 164 -4.87 14.62 28.75
N LEU A 165 -4.70 13.32 28.49
CA LEU A 165 -5.79 12.36 28.48
C LEU A 165 -5.84 11.60 29.80
N THR A 166 -6.91 11.81 30.57
CA THR A 166 -7.13 11.13 31.86
C THR A 166 -8.38 10.26 31.81
N GLY A 167 -8.49 9.30 32.71
CA GLY A 167 -9.65 8.44 32.80
C GLY A 167 -9.33 7.10 33.52
N PRO A 168 -10.34 6.28 33.83
CA PRO A 168 -10.15 5.01 34.51
C PRO A 168 -9.33 4.01 33.69
N ASN A 169 -8.78 3.00 34.37
CA ASN A 169 -8.15 1.87 33.67
C ASN A 169 -9.20 1.16 32.82
N ALA A 170 -8.79 0.65 31.68
CA ALA A 170 -9.68 0.10 30.64
C ALA A 170 -10.69 1.10 30.02
N GLY A 171 -10.62 2.39 30.34
CA GLY A 171 -11.50 3.44 29.78
C GLY A 171 -11.20 3.85 28.32
N GLY A 172 -10.37 3.11 27.60
CA GLY A 172 -10.11 3.37 26.17
C GLY A 172 -9.01 4.40 25.86
N LYS A 173 -8.29 4.94 26.86
CA LYS A 173 -7.22 5.94 26.65
C LYS A 173 -6.19 5.51 25.61
N SER A 174 -5.60 4.34 25.79
CA SER A 174 -4.59 3.80 24.85
C SER A 174 -5.18 3.51 23.45
N THR A 175 -6.44 3.09 23.38
CA THR A 175 -7.15 2.86 22.14
C THR A 175 -7.35 4.17 21.37
N PHE A 176 -7.70 5.25 22.07
CA PHE A 176 -7.87 6.56 21.48
C PHE A 176 -6.56 7.13 20.95
N ILE A 177 -5.46 7.04 21.70
CA ILE A 177 -4.13 7.46 21.23
C ILE A 177 -3.71 6.65 19.99
N LYS A 178 -3.94 5.33 19.99
CA LYS A 178 -3.67 4.48 18.83
C LYS A 178 -4.51 4.86 17.61
N ALA A 179 -5.78 5.22 17.82
CA ALA A 179 -6.65 5.66 16.74
C ALA A 179 -6.14 6.96 16.09
N ILE A 180 -5.70 7.94 16.90
CA ILE A 180 -5.07 9.17 16.40
C ILE A 180 -3.82 8.83 15.59
N SER A 181 -2.91 8.03 16.16
CA SER A 181 -1.65 7.66 15.51
C SER A 181 -1.87 6.94 14.18
N LEU A 182 -2.83 6.01 14.12
CA LEU A 182 -3.19 5.30 12.89
C LEU A 182 -3.80 6.25 11.86
N SER A 183 -4.74 7.11 12.26
CA SER A 183 -5.34 8.09 11.35
C SER A 183 -4.30 9.05 10.79
N MET A 184 -3.35 9.53 11.60
CA MET A 184 -2.25 10.36 11.12
C MET A 184 -1.35 9.63 10.13
N LEU A 185 -1.00 8.37 10.42
CA LEU A 185 -0.21 7.53 9.53
C LEU A 185 -0.93 7.31 8.19
N PHE A 186 -2.18 6.87 8.22
CA PHE A 186 -2.97 6.61 7.00
C PHE A 186 -3.27 7.89 6.23
N SER A 187 -3.49 9.00 6.91
CA SER A 187 -3.62 10.30 6.27
C SER A 187 -2.39 10.67 5.44
N GLN A 188 -1.19 10.52 6.00
CA GLN A 188 0.04 10.91 5.32
C GLN A 188 0.54 9.89 4.29
N THR A 189 0.14 8.63 4.37
CA THR A 189 0.55 7.58 3.43
C THR A 189 -0.47 7.34 2.32
N PHE A 190 -1.76 7.33 2.66
CA PHE A 190 -2.84 6.94 1.74
C PHE A 190 -3.88 8.04 1.52
N GLY A 191 -3.75 9.17 2.19
CA GLY A 191 -4.70 10.27 2.06
C GLY A 191 -6.07 10.01 2.70
N ILE A 192 -6.20 9.01 3.59
CA ILE A 192 -7.45 8.64 4.26
C ILE A 192 -7.32 8.66 5.78
N SER A 193 -8.43 8.89 6.47
CA SER A 193 -8.52 8.85 7.93
C SER A 193 -9.71 8.02 8.39
N PHE A 194 -9.54 7.31 9.51
CA PHE A 194 -10.61 6.55 10.17
C PHE A 194 -11.50 7.47 11.01
N SER A 195 -12.09 8.46 10.35
CA SER A 195 -12.92 9.51 10.93
C SER A 195 -13.94 10.01 9.91
N LYS A 196 -14.94 10.75 10.38
CA LYS A 196 -15.93 11.38 9.53
C LYS A 196 -15.37 12.59 8.77
N GLU A 197 -14.49 13.35 9.43
CA GLU A 197 -13.79 14.48 8.84
C GLU A 197 -12.34 14.52 9.36
N ALA A 198 -11.39 14.84 8.51
CA ALA A 198 -9.98 14.97 8.86
C ALA A 198 -9.34 16.18 8.18
N TYR A 199 -8.77 17.06 8.99
CA TYR A 199 -7.95 18.20 8.56
C TYR A 199 -6.62 18.11 9.29
N ILE A 200 -5.53 18.00 8.57
CA ILE A 200 -4.20 17.88 9.16
C ILE A 200 -3.16 18.74 8.45
N THR A 201 -2.20 19.22 9.21
CA THR A 201 -0.94 19.69 8.65
C THR A 201 0.01 18.50 8.56
N PRO A 202 0.63 18.20 7.39
CA PRO A 202 1.59 17.13 7.26
C PRO A 202 2.74 17.28 8.26
N MET A 203 3.07 16.19 8.95
CA MET A 203 4.10 16.16 9.98
C MET A 203 5.34 15.41 9.48
N SER A 204 6.52 15.99 9.72
CA SER A 204 7.80 15.37 9.35
C SER A 204 8.18 14.20 10.27
N LEU A 205 7.60 14.14 11.46
CA LEU A 205 7.91 13.13 12.47
C LEU A 205 6.67 12.76 13.28
N ILE A 206 6.39 11.46 13.38
CA ILE A 206 5.37 10.90 14.27
C ILE A 206 6.07 9.93 15.23
N ASN A 207 6.10 10.28 16.52
CA ASN A 207 6.63 9.41 17.58
C ASN A 207 5.51 8.89 18.46
N THR A 208 5.54 7.60 18.77
CA THR A 208 4.59 6.97 19.70
C THR A 208 5.31 6.18 20.79
N TYR A 209 4.87 6.34 22.04
CA TYR A 209 5.35 5.59 23.19
C TYR A 209 4.21 4.71 23.75
N LEU A 210 3.62 3.88 22.90
CA LEU A 210 2.42 3.09 23.22
C LEU A 210 2.72 1.78 23.94
N ASN A 211 3.96 1.34 23.98
CA ASN A 211 4.39 0.05 24.55
C ASN A 211 5.35 0.25 25.73
N ILE A 212 5.05 1.16 26.63
CA ILE A 212 5.76 1.25 27.90
C ILE A 212 5.31 0.04 28.73
N PRO A 213 6.20 -0.94 29.04
CA PRO A 213 5.81 -2.08 29.86
C PRO A 213 5.44 -1.56 31.25
N ASP A 214 4.25 -1.93 31.73
CA ASP A 214 3.86 -1.70 33.12
C ASP A 214 4.82 -2.47 34.03
N CYS A 215 5.81 -1.79 34.55
CA CYS A 215 6.67 -2.35 35.59
C CYS A 215 5.84 -2.50 36.85
N LYS A 216 5.39 -3.72 37.15
CA LYS A 216 4.53 -4.07 38.30
C LYS A 216 5.05 -3.62 39.69
N ASN A 217 6.25 -3.01 39.78
CA ASN A 217 6.88 -2.60 41.03
C ASN A 217 7.57 -1.24 40.99
N LYS A 218 7.25 -0.37 40.04
CA LYS A 218 7.70 1.04 40.08
C LYS A 218 6.46 1.90 39.96
N GLU A 219 6.30 2.82 40.92
CA GLU A 219 5.28 3.85 40.88
C GLU A 219 5.24 4.45 39.48
N SER A 220 4.06 4.43 38.86
CA SER A 220 3.84 5.05 37.55
C SER A 220 4.11 6.54 37.69
N LEU A 221 5.07 7.02 36.93
CA LEU A 221 5.26 8.45 36.69
C LEU A 221 4.03 9.07 36.05
#